data_0051f18992247a0fd1f5a6930654eede
#
_entry.id   0051f18992247a0fd1f5a6930654eede
#
_cell.length_a   1.000
_cell.length_b   1.000
_cell.length_c   1.000
_cell.angle_alpha   90.00
_cell.angle_beta   90.00
_cell.angle_gamma   90.00
#
_symmetry.space_group_name_H-M   'P 1'
#
loop_
_entity.id
_entity.type
_entity.pdbx_description
1 polymer ?
#
loop_
_entity_poly.entity_id
_entity_poly.type
_entity_poly.pdbx_seq_one_letter_code
_entity_poly.pdbx_strand_id
1 'polypeptide(L)'
;MQRLILFFIFFLVVGCGGISPVNIYDSEEFKNLTKKEIIVGESVWVTTCFRCHMYGNMGAASVRDKVHFEQLATKGFDQLYESVLNGMDGEGGVMPAKGTCFSCSEDDIKYSVYYIFHLAKKIQDAELAEKEIKIE
;
A
#
# COMPACT_ATOMS: atom_id res chain seq x y z
N MET A 1 -22.27 44.74 -28.10
CA MET A 1 -22.54 43.29 -27.83
C MET A 1 -21.28 42.40 -28.00
N GLN A 2 -20.23 42.82 -28.64
CA GLN A 2 -19.02 42.02 -28.93
C GLN A 2 -18.02 41.94 -27.78
N ARG A 3 -18.13 42.80 -26.78
CA ARG A 3 -17.20 42.82 -25.60
C ARG A 3 -17.62 41.91 -24.45
N LEU A 4 -18.82 41.39 -24.45
CA LEU A 4 -19.31 40.52 -23.37
C LEU A 4 -18.98 39.04 -23.59
N ILE A 5 -18.66 38.63 -24.81
CA ILE A 5 -18.36 37.23 -25.18
C ILE A 5 -16.95 36.83 -24.82
N LEU A 6 -15.98 37.76 -24.73
CA LEU A 6 -14.59 37.49 -24.41
C LEU A 6 -14.34 37.19 -22.91
N PHE A 7 -15.26 37.55 -22.01
CA PHE A 7 -15.12 37.28 -20.57
C PHE A 7 -15.58 35.88 -20.18
N PHE A 8 -16.33 35.20 -21.03
CA PHE A 8 -16.88 33.86 -20.70
C PHE A 8 -15.96 32.69 -21.07
N ILE A 9 -14.93 32.91 -21.87
CA ILE A 9 -14.01 31.85 -22.34
C ILE A 9 -12.84 31.64 -21.39
N PHE A 10 -12.60 32.54 -20.44
CA PHE A 10 -11.44 32.47 -19.52
C PHE A 10 -11.68 31.58 -18.28
N PHE A 11 -12.90 31.03 -18.08
CA PHE A 11 -13.26 30.29 -16.87
C PHE A 11 -13.25 28.76 -17.01
N LEU A 12 -12.83 28.20 -18.16
CA LEU A 12 -12.91 26.76 -18.42
C LEU A 12 -11.57 26.02 -18.43
N VAL A 13 -10.53 26.56 -17.85
CA VAL A 13 -9.24 25.85 -17.71
C VAL A 13 -8.84 25.79 -16.24
N VAL A 14 -9.76 25.43 -15.36
CA VAL A 14 -9.39 24.82 -14.09
C VAL A 14 -9.21 23.34 -14.35
N GLY A 15 -8.05 22.98 -14.90
CA GLY A 15 -7.64 21.60 -15.03
C GLY A 15 -7.68 20.96 -13.63
N CYS A 16 -8.45 19.90 -13.47
CA CYS A 16 -8.31 18.97 -12.36
C CYS A 16 -6.89 18.38 -12.44
N GLY A 17 -5.94 19.06 -11.85
CA GLY A 17 -4.62 18.52 -11.54
C GLY A 17 -4.83 17.45 -10.49
N GLY A 18 -5.08 16.20 -10.90
CA GLY A 18 -5.09 15.07 -9.99
C GLY A 18 -3.71 15.03 -9.32
N ILE A 19 -3.69 15.19 -7.99
CA ILE A 19 -2.48 14.99 -7.20
C ILE A 19 -2.15 13.51 -7.34
N SER A 20 -1.00 13.19 -7.95
CA SER A 20 -0.52 11.82 -8.02
C SER A 20 -0.33 11.28 -6.60
N PRO A 21 -0.73 10.03 -6.32
CA PRO A 21 -0.55 9.46 -4.99
C PRO A 21 0.94 9.43 -4.62
N VAL A 22 1.23 9.73 -3.36
CA VAL A 22 2.59 9.62 -2.81
C VAL A 22 2.91 8.14 -2.65
N ASN A 23 4.07 7.71 -3.15
CA ASN A 23 4.55 6.35 -2.93
C ASN A 23 4.62 6.07 -1.42
N ILE A 24 4.10 4.92 -0.97
CA ILE A 24 4.01 4.61 0.45
C ILE A 24 5.37 4.66 1.14
N TYR A 25 6.44 4.23 0.47
CA TYR A 25 7.81 4.27 1.01
C TYR A 25 8.35 5.69 1.20
N ASP A 26 7.78 6.67 0.48
CA ASP A 26 8.18 8.07 0.53
C ASP A 26 7.31 8.90 1.47
N SER A 27 6.18 8.34 1.95
CA SER A 27 5.28 9.04 2.86
C SER A 27 5.93 9.30 4.22
N GLU A 28 5.62 10.44 4.81
CA GLU A 28 6.15 10.80 6.14
C GLU A 28 5.63 9.87 7.22
N GLU A 29 4.40 9.38 7.11
CA GLU A 29 3.82 8.43 8.05
C GLU A 29 4.61 7.12 8.06
N PHE A 30 4.95 6.58 6.88
CA PHE A 30 5.73 5.34 6.78
C PHE A 30 7.13 5.49 7.36
N LYS A 31 7.81 6.62 7.08
CA LYS A 31 9.17 6.89 7.57
C LYS A 31 9.24 7.08 9.09
N ASN A 32 8.15 7.58 9.68
CA ASN A 32 8.08 7.92 11.10
C ASN A 32 7.27 6.91 11.93
N LEU A 33 7.01 5.70 11.41
CA LEU A 33 6.30 4.66 12.16
C LEU A 33 6.98 4.40 13.50
N THR A 34 6.21 4.54 14.57
CA THR A 34 6.67 4.25 15.92
C THR A 34 6.75 2.74 16.17
N LYS A 35 7.57 2.33 17.14
CA LYS A 35 7.63 0.93 17.56
C LYS A 35 6.26 0.37 17.96
N LYS A 36 5.40 1.18 18.59
CA LYS A 36 4.05 0.78 18.98
C LYS A 36 3.18 0.47 17.76
N GLU A 37 3.20 1.33 16.74
CA GLU A 37 2.43 1.15 15.51
C GLU A 37 2.90 -0.08 14.72
N ILE A 38 4.21 -0.31 14.67
CA ILE A 38 4.79 -1.51 14.07
C ILE A 38 4.29 -2.77 14.80
N ILE A 39 4.27 -2.80 16.14
CA ILE A 39 3.78 -3.94 16.93
C ILE A 39 2.28 -4.19 16.68
N VAL A 40 1.46 -3.14 16.58
CA VAL A 40 0.04 -3.27 16.24
C VAL A 40 -0.12 -3.90 14.86
N GLY A 41 0.55 -3.37 13.86
CA GLY A 41 0.52 -3.91 12.50
C GLY A 41 1.01 -5.35 12.41
N GLU A 42 2.09 -5.70 13.13
CA GLU A 42 2.62 -7.06 13.22
C GLU A 42 1.60 -8.04 13.82
N SER A 43 0.89 -7.63 14.85
CA SER A 43 -0.12 -8.47 15.51
C SER A 43 -1.26 -8.85 14.53
N VAL A 44 -1.72 -7.92 13.72
CA VAL A 44 -2.71 -8.18 12.66
C VAL A 44 -2.11 -9.04 11.54
N TRP A 45 -0.87 -8.75 11.16
CA TRP A 45 -0.15 -9.51 10.14
C TRP A 45 -0.09 -11.01 10.49
N VAL A 46 0.42 -11.37 11.66
CA VAL A 46 0.63 -12.79 12.03
C VAL A 46 -0.67 -13.55 12.19
N THR A 47 -1.76 -12.87 12.57
CA THR A 47 -3.06 -13.52 12.79
C THR A 47 -3.89 -13.64 11.52
N THR A 48 -3.72 -12.72 10.56
CA THR A 48 -4.67 -12.55 9.45
C THR A 48 -3.98 -12.58 8.08
N CYS A 49 -3.00 -11.70 7.85
CA CYS A 49 -2.44 -11.44 6.51
C CYS A 49 -1.41 -12.49 6.06
N PHE A 50 -0.66 -13.03 7.03
CA PHE A 50 0.49 -13.92 6.81
C PHE A 50 0.18 -15.10 5.87
N ARG A 51 -0.97 -15.76 6.07
CA ARG A 51 -1.32 -16.97 5.32
C ARG A 51 -1.33 -16.80 3.81
N CYS A 52 -1.74 -15.61 3.35
CA CYS A 52 -1.83 -15.31 1.93
C CYS A 52 -0.59 -14.56 1.46
N HIS A 53 -0.18 -13.52 2.17
CA HIS A 53 0.81 -12.56 1.68
C HIS A 53 2.27 -12.95 1.94
N MET A 54 2.56 -13.94 2.78
CA MET A 54 3.96 -14.35 3.00
C MET A 54 4.54 -15.03 1.75
N TYR A 55 3.77 -15.88 1.08
CA TYR A 55 4.23 -16.69 -0.06
C TYR A 55 3.40 -16.51 -1.33
N GLY A 56 2.45 -15.58 -1.34
CA GLY A 56 1.59 -15.37 -2.51
C GLY A 56 0.49 -16.41 -2.69
N ASN A 57 0.05 -17.05 -1.59
CA ASN A 57 -1.02 -18.02 -1.64
C ASN A 57 -2.32 -17.38 -2.12
N MET A 58 -3.15 -18.15 -2.84
CA MET A 58 -4.46 -17.71 -3.34
C MET A 58 -4.40 -16.43 -4.21
N GLY A 59 -3.29 -16.23 -4.90
CA GLY A 59 -3.08 -15.08 -5.79
C GLY A 59 -2.75 -13.75 -5.08
N ALA A 60 -2.48 -13.80 -3.78
CA ALA A 60 -2.08 -12.61 -3.03
C ALA A 60 -0.67 -12.12 -3.42
N ALA A 61 -0.44 -10.81 -3.35
CA ALA A 61 0.89 -10.24 -3.48
C ALA A 61 1.82 -10.79 -2.39
N SER A 62 2.90 -11.47 -2.78
CA SER A 62 3.89 -11.96 -1.82
C SER A 62 4.82 -10.84 -1.34
N VAL A 63 5.05 -10.73 -0.03
CA VAL A 63 6.04 -9.77 0.54
C VAL A 63 7.47 -10.02 0.03
N ARG A 64 7.74 -11.17 -0.58
CA ARG A 64 9.02 -11.52 -1.19
C ARG A 64 9.14 -11.06 -2.64
N ASP A 65 8.04 -10.67 -3.27
CA ASP A 65 8.03 -10.16 -4.65
C ASP A 65 8.30 -8.65 -4.65
N LYS A 66 9.58 -8.30 -4.75
CA LYS A 66 10.04 -6.91 -4.75
C LYS A 66 9.39 -6.09 -5.84
N VAL A 67 9.35 -6.61 -7.07
CA VAL A 67 8.82 -5.86 -8.23
C VAL A 67 7.34 -5.54 -8.02
N HIS A 68 6.56 -6.52 -7.58
CA HIS A 68 5.15 -6.33 -7.31
C HIS A 68 4.91 -5.34 -6.16
N PHE A 69 5.68 -5.44 -5.04
CA PHE A 69 5.53 -4.50 -3.92
C PHE A 69 5.96 -3.07 -4.27
N GLU A 70 6.98 -2.88 -5.10
CA GLU A 70 7.34 -1.56 -5.63
C GLU A 70 6.20 -0.96 -6.47
N GLN A 71 5.56 -1.76 -7.31
CA GLN A 71 4.39 -1.32 -8.09
C GLN A 71 3.19 -0.98 -7.17
N LEU A 72 2.90 -1.81 -6.17
CA LEU A 72 1.84 -1.53 -5.20
C LEU A 72 2.12 -0.23 -4.44
N ALA A 73 3.37 0.01 -4.04
CA ALA A 73 3.75 1.21 -3.30
C ALA A 73 3.41 2.51 -4.05
N THR A 74 3.44 2.51 -5.38
CA THR A 74 3.09 3.69 -6.20
C THR A 74 1.61 4.05 -6.17
N LYS A 75 0.74 3.12 -5.72
CA LYS A 75 -0.71 3.40 -5.57
C LYS A 75 -0.99 4.36 -4.41
N GLY A 76 -0.03 4.52 -3.50
CA GLY A 76 -0.18 5.32 -2.30
C GLY A 76 -1.02 4.65 -1.21
N PHE A 77 -0.89 5.20 0.00
CA PHE A 77 -1.51 4.59 1.19
C PHE A 77 -3.04 4.50 1.08
N ASP A 78 -3.71 5.59 0.71
CA ASP A 78 -5.18 5.66 0.74
C ASP A 78 -5.82 4.58 -0.13
N GLN A 79 -5.34 4.42 -1.36
CA GLN A 79 -5.87 3.39 -2.27
C GLN A 79 -5.61 1.97 -1.76
N LEU A 80 -4.43 1.72 -1.18
CA LEU A 80 -4.09 0.43 -0.60
C LEU A 80 -4.96 0.14 0.63
N TYR A 81 -5.14 1.12 1.50
CA TYR A 81 -5.93 1.01 2.71
C TYR A 81 -7.42 0.73 2.40
N GLU A 82 -8.01 1.49 1.47
CA GLU A 82 -9.38 1.26 0.99
C GLU A 82 -9.56 -0.15 0.41
N SER A 83 -8.58 -0.63 -0.36
CA SER A 83 -8.61 -1.98 -0.90
C SER A 83 -8.60 -3.05 0.20
N VAL A 84 -7.87 -2.82 1.30
CA VAL A 84 -7.85 -3.73 2.44
C VAL A 84 -9.13 -3.65 3.27
N LEU A 85 -9.66 -2.45 3.49
CA LEU A 85 -10.91 -2.27 4.25
C LEU A 85 -12.10 -2.95 3.58
N ASN A 86 -12.25 -2.76 2.28
CA ASN A 86 -13.41 -3.19 1.53
C ASN A 86 -13.24 -4.58 0.88
N GLY A 87 -12.00 -5.06 0.83
CA GLY A 87 -11.65 -6.20 0.01
C GLY A 87 -11.52 -5.82 -1.47
N MET A 88 -11.00 -6.73 -2.27
CA MET A 88 -10.82 -6.52 -3.70
C MET A 88 -10.81 -7.82 -4.48
N ASP A 89 -11.28 -7.79 -5.72
CA ASP A 89 -11.07 -8.83 -6.70
C ASP A 89 -9.75 -8.55 -7.44
N GLY A 90 -8.83 -9.52 -7.40
CA GLY A 90 -7.57 -9.49 -8.11
C GLY A 90 -7.52 -10.53 -9.22
N GLU A 91 -6.54 -10.45 -10.12
CA GLU A 91 -6.38 -11.41 -11.22
C GLU A 91 -6.17 -12.85 -10.73
N GLY A 92 -5.53 -13.02 -9.57
CA GLY A 92 -5.21 -14.33 -8.98
C GLY A 92 -6.18 -14.83 -7.92
N GLY A 93 -7.14 -14.02 -7.50
CA GLY A 93 -8.07 -14.37 -6.43
C GLY A 93 -8.72 -13.17 -5.76
N VAL A 94 -9.51 -13.45 -4.74
CA VAL A 94 -10.24 -12.42 -3.97
C VAL A 94 -9.55 -12.17 -2.64
N MET A 95 -9.26 -10.91 -2.34
CA MET A 95 -8.88 -10.47 -1.00
C MET A 95 -10.15 -10.09 -0.24
N PRO A 96 -10.49 -10.80 0.85
CA PRO A 96 -11.67 -10.45 1.64
C PRO A 96 -11.45 -9.15 2.42
N ALA A 97 -12.56 -8.46 2.72
CA ALA A 97 -12.52 -7.24 3.53
C ALA A 97 -11.75 -7.46 4.84
N LYS A 98 -10.86 -6.53 5.16
CA LYS A 98 -9.97 -6.56 6.34
C LYS A 98 -9.14 -7.87 6.46
N GLY A 99 -8.95 -8.60 5.36
CA GLY A 99 -8.31 -9.92 5.38
C GLY A 99 -9.03 -10.92 6.29
N THR A 100 -10.33 -10.75 6.53
CA THR A 100 -11.18 -11.48 7.50
C THR A 100 -11.04 -11.09 8.99
N CYS A 101 -10.24 -10.05 9.30
CA CYS A 101 -10.16 -9.53 10.67
C CYS A 101 -11.36 -8.63 11.00
N PHE A 102 -12.54 -9.20 11.20
CA PHE A 102 -13.76 -8.42 11.44
C PHE A 102 -13.77 -7.69 12.79
N SER A 103 -12.95 -8.12 13.76
CA SER A 103 -12.79 -7.48 15.06
C SER A 103 -11.71 -6.37 15.07
N CYS A 104 -10.91 -6.25 14.01
CA CYS A 104 -9.89 -5.21 13.91
C CYS A 104 -10.54 -3.84 13.73
N SER A 105 -10.06 -2.86 14.49
CA SER A 105 -10.37 -1.46 14.29
C SER A 105 -9.77 -0.95 12.96
N GLU A 106 -10.17 0.23 12.55
CA GLU A 106 -9.58 0.90 11.38
C GLU A 106 -8.10 1.19 11.59
N ASP A 107 -7.70 1.58 12.80
CA ASP A 107 -6.29 1.81 13.14
C ASP A 107 -5.47 0.51 13.07
N ASP A 108 -6.01 -0.61 13.54
CA ASP A 108 -5.34 -1.91 13.42
C ASP A 108 -5.07 -2.26 11.96
N ILE A 109 -6.06 -2.05 11.08
CA ILE A 109 -5.92 -2.26 9.63
C ILE A 109 -4.95 -1.24 9.03
N LYS A 110 -5.03 0.03 9.40
CA LYS A 110 -4.09 1.07 8.96
C LYS A 110 -2.64 0.64 9.22
N TYR A 111 -2.33 0.28 10.44
CA TYR A 111 -0.98 -0.12 10.81
C TYR A 111 -0.58 -1.46 10.20
N SER A 112 -1.52 -2.36 9.91
CA SER A 112 -1.20 -3.60 9.20
C SER A 112 -0.81 -3.35 7.74
N VAL A 113 -1.43 -2.35 7.08
CA VAL A 113 -1.04 -1.94 5.73
C VAL A 113 0.39 -1.36 5.73
N TYR A 114 0.72 -0.50 6.68
CA TYR A 114 2.10 -0.02 6.81
C TYR A 114 3.08 -1.15 7.14
N TYR A 115 2.68 -2.05 8.04
CA TYR A 115 3.54 -3.15 8.46
C TYR A 115 3.90 -4.11 7.33
N ILE A 116 2.96 -4.44 6.44
CA ILE A 116 3.25 -5.34 5.31
C ILE A 116 4.31 -4.75 4.37
N PHE A 117 4.29 -3.44 4.11
CA PHE A 117 5.32 -2.75 3.33
C PHE A 117 6.65 -2.68 4.08
N HIS A 118 6.62 -2.43 5.40
CA HIS A 118 7.81 -2.47 6.24
C HIS A 118 8.48 -3.85 6.24
N LEU A 119 7.69 -4.91 6.36
CA LEU A 119 8.15 -6.29 6.31
C LEU A 119 8.71 -6.66 4.94
N ALA A 120 7.98 -6.32 3.86
CA ALA A 120 8.41 -6.56 2.49
C ALA A 120 9.79 -5.93 2.22
N LYS A 121 9.96 -4.66 2.60
CA LYS A 121 11.24 -3.98 2.47
C LYS A 121 12.36 -4.68 3.23
N LYS A 122 12.14 -5.07 4.49
CA LYS A 122 13.13 -5.80 5.30
C LYS A 122 13.54 -7.13 4.69
N ILE A 123 12.58 -7.92 4.22
CA ILE A 123 12.86 -9.23 3.60
C ILE A 123 13.68 -9.04 2.32
N GLN A 124 13.28 -8.10 1.48
CA GLN A 124 13.93 -7.83 0.21
C GLN A 124 15.35 -7.29 0.38
N ASP A 125 15.56 -6.39 1.34
CA ASP A 125 16.89 -5.86 1.67
C ASP A 125 17.81 -6.96 2.21
N ALA A 126 17.31 -7.88 3.04
CA ALA A 126 18.07 -9.01 3.56
C ALA A 126 18.42 -10.04 2.44
N GLU A 127 17.50 -10.32 1.53
CA GLU A 127 17.76 -11.23 0.39
C GLU A 127 18.78 -10.64 -0.59
N LEU A 128 18.82 -9.32 -0.75
CA LEU A 128 19.84 -8.65 -1.56
C LEU A 128 21.22 -8.75 -0.91
N ALA A 129 21.33 -8.45 0.37
CA ALA A 129 22.58 -8.54 1.12
C ALA A 129 23.17 -9.98 1.11
N GLU A 130 22.30 -11.00 1.21
CA GLU A 130 22.74 -12.40 1.12
C GLU A 130 23.28 -12.77 -0.27
N LYS A 131 22.71 -12.20 -1.32
CA LYS A 131 23.19 -12.43 -2.71
C LYS A 131 24.55 -11.79 -2.96
N GLU A 132 24.77 -10.59 -2.44
CA GLU A 132 26.06 -9.89 -2.57
C GLU A 132 27.20 -10.68 -1.92
N ILE A 133 26.97 -11.23 -0.71
CA ILE A 133 27.97 -12.05 0.00
C ILE A 133 28.34 -13.33 -0.75
N LYS A 134 27.40 -13.90 -1.52
CA LYS A 134 27.65 -15.15 -2.28
C LYS A 134 28.40 -14.96 -3.60
N ILE A 135 28.56 -13.73 -4.07
CA ILE A 135 29.24 -13.40 -5.33
C ILE A 135 30.73 -13.08 -5.10
N GLU A 136 31.14 -12.74 -3.86
CA GLU A 136 32.54 -12.58 -3.47
C GLU A 136 33.20 -13.94 -3.12
#